data_7e4e174cb37a5b5b330bf64e38ab6d8d
#
_entry.id   7e4e174cb37a5b5b330bf64e38ab6d8d
#
_cell.length_a   1.000
_cell.length_b   1.000
_cell.length_c   1.000
_cell.angle_alpha   90.00
_cell.angle_beta   90.00
_cell.angle_gamma   90.00
#
_symmetry.space_group_name_H-M   'P 1'
#
loop_
_entity.id
_entity.type
_entity.pdbx_description
1 polymer ?
#
loop_
_entity_poly.entity_id
_entity_poly.type
_entity_poly.pdbx_seq_one_letter_code
_entity_poly.pdbx_strand_id
1 'polypeptide(L)'
;ESWDVLIPTIREDGSQIIVSFNPKNILDDTYQRFVIHPPERCKSVLVNWQDNPYFPKELMEDMDQMRERDYELYRHVYEGEPVADSDLAIIKPVWIEYAVDAHLKLGFTAKGMKKVGFDVADEGVDSNANAFVHGSIVLDIDVWKNGDVIDSTNRTNQSAVNFGADLIIFDSIGVGAGVKAHFKRLPKTIQVEGFNAGGSVAYPEREYIKGKKNQDMFSNIKAQSWWSLRDRFYKTYRAIKHGDVYPDDELISLSSNIKELEYLKAELSRPRVDYDNNGRVKVESKKDMRKRGIPSPNMADALVMCYAPTKPKSLLDL
;
A
#
# COMPACT_ATOMS: atom_id res chain seq x y z
N GLU A 1 -25.28 -3.53 -15.06
CA GLU A 1 -26.49 -2.65 -14.90
C GLU A 1 -26.52 -1.46 -15.87
N SER A 2 -25.45 -0.70 -16.08
CA SER A 2 -25.46 0.48 -16.97
C SER A 2 -25.72 0.13 -18.43
N TRP A 3 -25.16 -0.98 -18.92
CA TRP A 3 -25.34 -1.43 -20.30
C TRP A 3 -26.76 -1.96 -20.58
N ASP A 4 -27.38 -2.60 -19.60
CA ASP A 4 -28.73 -3.13 -19.71
C ASP A 4 -29.81 -2.04 -19.77
N VAL A 5 -29.44 -0.83 -19.29
CA VAL A 5 -30.25 0.38 -19.40
C VAL A 5 -29.94 1.13 -20.70
N LEU A 6 -28.65 1.32 -21.04
CA LEU A 6 -28.24 2.13 -22.19
C LEU A 6 -28.63 1.52 -23.53
N ILE A 7 -28.32 0.23 -23.75
CA ILE A 7 -28.53 -0.43 -25.04
C ILE A 7 -30.00 -0.36 -25.51
N PRO A 8 -31.01 -0.63 -24.65
CA PRO A 8 -32.43 -0.53 -25.07
C PRO A 8 -32.93 0.90 -25.34
N THR A 9 -32.18 1.94 -24.95
CA THR A 9 -32.55 3.33 -25.23
C THR A 9 -32.26 3.76 -26.67
N ILE A 10 -31.35 3.03 -27.34
CA ILE A 10 -30.96 3.32 -28.73
C ILE A 10 -31.89 2.59 -29.68
N ARG A 11 -32.75 3.35 -30.39
CA ARG A 11 -33.88 2.80 -31.15
C ARG A 11 -33.89 3.17 -32.62
N GLU A 12 -33.00 4.08 -33.04
CA GLU A 12 -32.93 4.47 -34.46
C GLU A 12 -32.08 3.48 -35.26
N ASP A 13 -32.58 3.13 -36.43
CA ASP A 13 -31.87 2.24 -37.35
C ASP A 13 -30.55 2.86 -37.81
N GLY A 14 -29.49 2.07 -37.85
CA GLY A 14 -28.12 2.53 -38.19
C GLY A 14 -27.37 3.22 -37.05
N SER A 15 -27.96 3.34 -35.85
CA SER A 15 -27.24 3.89 -34.68
C SER A 15 -26.05 3.02 -34.26
N GLN A 16 -25.02 3.65 -33.77
CA GLN A 16 -23.79 2.99 -33.28
C GLN A 16 -23.46 3.46 -31.87
N ILE A 17 -22.97 2.53 -31.05
CA ILE A 17 -22.34 2.84 -29.78
C ILE A 17 -20.83 2.68 -29.95
N ILE A 18 -20.06 3.77 -29.72
CA ILE A 18 -18.61 3.73 -29.72
C ILE A 18 -18.14 3.81 -28.26
N VAL A 19 -17.36 2.81 -27.84
CA VAL A 19 -16.86 2.72 -26.46
C VAL A 19 -15.34 2.71 -26.52
N SER A 20 -14.71 3.65 -25.80
CA SER A 20 -13.28 3.67 -25.57
C SER A 20 -13.04 3.55 -24.05
N PHE A 21 -12.24 2.58 -23.64
CA PHE A 21 -11.94 2.36 -22.22
C PHE A 21 -10.62 1.62 -22.06
N ASN A 22 -9.97 1.86 -20.91
CA ASN A 22 -8.89 1.01 -20.43
C ASN A 22 -9.48 -0.03 -19.47
N PRO A 23 -9.31 -1.34 -19.75
CA PRO A 23 -9.86 -2.36 -18.86
C PRO A 23 -9.15 -2.30 -17.51
N LYS A 24 -9.92 -2.10 -16.42
CA LYS A 24 -9.36 -2.07 -15.07
C LYS A 24 -9.25 -3.48 -14.49
N ASN A 25 -10.27 -4.29 -14.70
CA ASN A 25 -10.32 -5.66 -14.19
C ASN A 25 -10.90 -6.58 -15.27
N ILE A 26 -10.41 -7.82 -15.32
CA ILE A 26 -10.91 -8.84 -16.24
C ILE A 26 -12.41 -9.10 -16.03
N LEU A 27 -12.96 -8.88 -14.83
CA LEU A 27 -14.36 -9.05 -14.50
C LEU A 27 -15.21 -7.80 -14.75
N ASP A 28 -14.65 -6.70 -15.26
CA ASP A 28 -15.43 -5.51 -15.59
C ASP A 28 -16.51 -5.83 -16.63
N ASP A 29 -17.74 -5.41 -16.38
CA ASP A 29 -18.91 -5.69 -17.22
C ASP A 29 -18.69 -5.26 -18.68
N THR A 30 -18.02 -4.12 -18.90
CA THR A 30 -17.67 -3.63 -20.24
C THR A 30 -16.65 -4.57 -20.93
N TYR A 31 -15.63 -5.01 -20.20
CA TYR A 31 -14.61 -5.91 -20.72
C TYR A 31 -15.20 -7.30 -21.02
N GLN A 32 -15.98 -7.85 -20.09
CA GLN A 32 -16.66 -9.13 -20.27
C GLN A 32 -17.60 -9.11 -21.47
N ARG A 33 -18.41 -8.05 -21.60
CA ARG A 33 -19.46 -7.95 -22.63
C ARG A 33 -18.92 -7.68 -24.02
N PHE A 34 -17.88 -6.85 -24.18
CA PHE A 34 -17.44 -6.37 -25.50
C PHE A 34 -16.09 -6.91 -25.94
N VAL A 35 -15.32 -7.54 -25.06
CA VAL A 35 -14.01 -8.12 -25.37
C VAL A 35 -14.02 -9.64 -25.24
N ILE A 36 -14.49 -10.17 -24.10
CA ILE A 36 -14.50 -11.63 -23.86
C ILE A 36 -15.69 -12.32 -24.55
N HIS A 37 -16.87 -11.73 -24.44
CA HIS A 37 -18.12 -12.25 -25.03
C HIS A 37 -18.79 -11.23 -25.95
N PRO A 38 -18.11 -10.77 -27.04
CA PRO A 38 -18.62 -9.70 -27.88
C PRO A 38 -19.93 -10.13 -28.57
N PRO A 39 -20.95 -9.26 -28.61
CA PRO A 39 -22.16 -9.49 -29.39
C PRO A 39 -21.84 -9.63 -30.89
N GLU A 40 -22.69 -10.30 -31.65
CA GLU A 40 -22.49 -10.60 -33.07
C GLU A 40 -22.17 -9.36 -33.94
N ARG A 41 -22.72 -8.18 -33.59
CA ARG A 41 -22.47 -6.92 -34.31
C ARG A 41 -21.43 -6.01 -33.61
N CYS A 42 -20.57 -6.56 -32.76
CA CYS A 42 -19.54 -5.82 -32.06
C CYS A 42 -18.21 -5.97 -32.79
N LYS A 43 -17.51 -4.84 -33.00
CA LYS A 43 -16.11 -4.82 -33.42
C LYS A 43 -15.28 -4.33 -32.26
N SER A 44 -14.48 -5.21 -31.66
CA SER A 44 -13.49 -4.86 -30.64
C SER A 44 -12.11 -4.68 -31.28
N VAL A 45 -11.43 -3.60 -30.93
CA VAL A 45 -10.08 -3.29 -31.41
C VAL A 45 -9.23 -2.90 -30.21
N LEU A 46 -8.12 -3.61 -29.99
CA LEU A 46 -7.09 -3.20 -29.03
C LEU A 46 -6.21 -2.17 -29.73
N VAL A 47 -6.02 -1.01 -29.10
CA VAL A 47 -5.11 0.04 -29.55
C VAL A 47 -4.23 0.43 -28.38
N ASN A 48 -2.93 0.41 -28.55
CA ASN A 48 -1.97 0.78 -27.51
C ASN A 48 -0.88 1.73 -28.05
N TRP A 49 0.18 1.96 -27.28
CA TRP A 49 1.21 2.92 -27.63
C TRP A 49 1.96 2.57 -28.93
N GLN A 50 2.12 1.28 -29.28
CA GLN A 50 2.78 0.85 -30.52
C GLN A 50 1.99 1.25 -31.77
N ASP A 51 0.67 1.41 -31.64
CA ASP A 51 -0.21 1.78 -32.74
C ASP A 51 -0.25 3.30 -32.95
N ASN A 52 0.35 4.08 -32.05
CA ASN A 52 0.42 5.54 -32.12
C ASN A 52 1.76 6.01 -32.77
N PRO A 53 1.79 6.38 -34.04
CA PRO A 53 3.02 6.83 -34.71
C PRO A 53 3.57 8.15 -34.15
N TYR A 54 2.78 8.87 -33.35
CA TYR A 54 3.15 10.13 -32.71
C TYR A 54 3.38 9.99 -31.21
N PHE A 55 3.66 8.77 -30.71
CA PHE A 55 3.90 8.56 -29.30
C PHE A 55 5.13 9.37 -28.82
N PRO A 56 4.99 10.29 -27.85
CA PRO A 56 6.04 11.19 -27.45
C PRO A 56 7.26 10.47 -26.88
N LYS A 57 8.46 10.97 -27.17
CA LYS A 57 9.72 10.39 -26.66
C LYS A 57 9.81 10.45 -25.14
N GLU A 58 9.30 11.51 -24.55
CA GLU A 58 9.24 11.68 -23.09
C GLU A 58 8.40 10.58 -22.44
N LEU A 59 7.28 10.20 -23.07
CA LEU A 59 6.45 9.09 -22.58
C LEU A 59 7.12 7.73 -22.81
N MET A 60 7.97 7.58 -23.84
CA MET A 60 8.76 6.35 -24.03
C MET A 60 9.75 6.14 -22.89
N GLU A 61 10.43 7.19 -22.45
CA GLU A 61 11.36 7.10 -21.30
C GLU A 61 10.62 6.71 -20.02
N ASP A 62 9.46 7.31 -19.74
CA ASP A 62 8.62 6.98 -18.57
C ASP A 62 8.09 5.54 -18.65
N MET A 63 7.71 5.12 -19.84
CA MET A 63 7.26 3.75 -20.12
C MET A 63 8.37 2.73 -19.87
N ASP A 64 9.59 2.97 -20.35
CA ASP A 64 10.74 2.07 -20.16
C ASP A 64 11.12 1.99 -18.68
N GLN A 65 11.12 3.11 -17.96
CA GLN A 65 11.33 3.13 -16.49
C GLN A 65 10.25 2.34 -15.74
N MET A 66 8.97 2.48 -16.14
CA MET A 66 7.90 1.69 -15.55
C MET A 66 8.06 0.20 -15.86
N ARG A 67 8.45 -0.15 -17.09
CA ARG A 67 8.69 -1.52 -17.54
C ARG A 67 9.79 -2.21 -16.72
N GLU A 68 10.88 -1.50 -16.44
CA GLU A 68 11.98 -2.01 -15.60
C GLU A 68 11.57 -2.12 -14.14
N ARG A 69 10.79 -1.17 -13.65
CA ARG A 69 10.43 -1.05 -12.25
C ARG A 69 9.25 -1.91 -11.84
N ASP A 70 8.22 -2.00 -12.67
CA ASP A 70 6.99 -2.76 -12.43
C ASP A 70 6.40 -3.22 -13.76
N TYR A 71 6.87 -4.36 -14.26
CA TYR A 71 6.49 -4.90 -15.56
C TYR A 71 4.99 -5.15 -15.69
N GLU A 72 4.32 -5.54 -14.62
CA GLU A 72 2.87 -5.81 -14.66
C GLU A 72 2.06 -4.51 -14.67
N LEU A 73 2.51 -3.48 -13.95
CA LEU A 73 1.91 -2.15 -14.06
C LEU A 73 2.13 -1.57 -15.47
N TYR A 74 3.31 -1.78 -16.07
CA TYR A 74 3.58 -1.42 -17.45
C TYR A 74 2.59 -2.08 -18.42
N ARG A 75 2.37 -3.40 -18.31
CA ARG A 75 1.40 -4.13 -19.16
C ARG A 75 -0.01 -3.57 -19.02
N HIS A 76 -0.42 -3.25 -17.79
CA HIS A 76 -1.73 -2.65 -17.56
C HIS A 76 -1.85 -1.26 -18.15
N VAL A 77 -0.87 -0.37 -17.89
CA VAL A 77 -0.94 1.05 -18.26
C VAL A 77 -0.69 1.27 -19.75
N TYR A 78 0.31 0.58 -20.32
CA TYR A 78 0.78 0.83 -21.68
C TYR A 78 0.36 -0.24 -22.70
N GLU A 79 0.11 -1.48 -22.26
CA GLU A 79 -0.36 -2.54 -23.15
C GLU A 79 -1.86 -2.81 -23.03
N GLY A 80 -2.56 -2.12 -22.11
CA GLY A 80 -4.02 -2.22 -21.95
C GLY A 80 -4.48 -3.57 -21.43
N GLU A 81 -3.62 -4.33 -20.75
CA GLU A 81 -4.02 -5.61 -20.18
C GLU A 81 -4.87 -5.41 -18.92
N PRO A 82 -6.00 -6.14 -18.81
CA PRO A 82 -6.80 -6.10 -17.58
C PRO A 82 -6.03 -6.72 -16.42
N VAL A 83 -6.13 -6.11 -15.26
CA VAL A 83 -5.49 -6.59 -14.05
C VAL A 83 -6.36 -7.70 -13.44
N ALA A 84 -5.78 -8.85 -13.10
CA ALA A 84 -6.45 -9.85 -12.30
C ALA A 84 -6.70 -9.30 -10.88
N ASP A 85 -7.70 -9.84 -10.17
CA ASP A 85 -8.10 -9.33 -8.82
C ASP A 85 -6.94 -9.34 -7.80
N SER A 86 -6.03 -10.31 -7.90
CA SER A 86 -4.78 -10.39 -7.13
C SER A 86 -3.77 -9.30 -7.48
N ASP A 87 -3.86 -8.75 -8.69
CA ASP A 87 -2.91 -7.75 -9.20
C ASP A 87 -3.27 -6.32 -8.78
N LEU A 88 -4.49 -6.11 -8.28
CA LEU A 88 -4.91 -4.85 -7.65
C LEU A 88 -4.34 -4.68 -6.24
N ALA A 89 -3.80 -5.74 -5.63
CA ALA A 89 -3.17 -5.66 -4.32
C ALA A 89 -1.98 -4.68 -4.35
N ILE A 90 -1.92 -3.79 -3.37
CA ILE A 90 -0.79 -2.85 -3.23
C ILE A 90 0.51 -3.64 -3.06
N ILE A 91 0.50 -4.67 -2.23
CA ILE A 91 1.63 -5.58 -2.01
C ILE A 91 1.21 -6.97 -2.47
N LYS A 92 1.90 -7.51 -3.48
CA LYS A 92 1.54 -8.81 -4.05
C LYS A 92 1.88 -9.96 -3.11
N PRO A 93 1.02 -10.98 -3.00
CA PRO A 93 1.28 -12.14 -2.13
C PRO A 93 2.66 -12.76 -2.37
N VAL A 94 3.06 -12.90 -3.62
CA VAL A 94 4.36 -13.50 -3.98
C VAL A 94 5.54 -12.69 -3.42
N TRP A 95 5.46 -11.37 -3.37
CA TRP A 95 6.53 -10.54 -2.81
C TRP A 95 6.65 -10.72 -1.30
N ILE A 96 5.51 -10.92 -0.62
CA ILE A 96 5.46 -11.16 0.82
C ILE A 96 6.09 -12.52 1.15
N GLU A 97 5.81 -13.55 0.37
CA GLU A 97 6.43 -14.88 0.55
C GLU A 97 7.96 -14.84 0.42
N TYR A 98 8.48 -14.09 -0.55
CA TYR A 98 9.92 -13.93 -0.68
C TYR A 98 10.54 -13.14 0.48
N ALA A 99 9.78 -12.26 1.13
CA ALA A 99 10.26 -11.48 2.27
C ALA A 99 10.33 -12.28 3.58
N VAL A 100 9.74 -13.47 3.66
CA VAL A 100 9.87 -14.32 4.86
C VAL A 100 11.32 -14.77 4.99
N ASP A 101 11.94 -14.40 6.12
CA ASP A 101 13.35 -14.64 6.43
C ASP A 101 14.34 -14.19 5.33
N ALA A 102 13.96 -13.12 4.61
CA ALA A 102 14.78 -12.59 3.53
C ALA A 102 16.18 -12.16 4.02
N HIS A 103 16.29 -11.68 5.27
CA HIS A 103 17.57 -11.30 5.87
C HIS A 103 18.53 -12.48 5.96
N LEU A 104 18.04 -13.71 6.22
CA LEU A 104 18.86 -14.92 6.23
C LEU A 104 19.30 -15.31 4.82
N LYS A 105 18.42 -15.16 3.84
CA LYS A 105 18.71 -15.48 2.42
C LYS A 105 19.70 -14.52 1.78
N LEU A 106 19.61 -13.22 2.13
CA LEU A 106 20.42 -12.15 1.55
C LEU A 106 21.65 -11.78 2.43
N GLY A 107 21.75 -12.35 3.64
CA GLY A 107 22.92 -12.16 4.52
C GLY A 107 22.99 -10.81 5.22
N PHE A 108 21.86 -10.07 5.39
CA PHE A 108 21.86 -8.83 6.15
C PHE A 108 21.35 -9.01 7.58
N THR A 109 21.73 -8.09 8.46
CA THR A 109 21.37 -8.12 9.88
C THR A 109 20.54 -6.91 10.27
N ALA A 110 19.82 -7.02 11.39
CA ALA A 110 19.06 -5.90 11.96
C ALA A 110 20.00 -4.74 12.33
N LYS A 111 19.77 -3.57 11.74
CA LYS A 111 20.56 -2.34 11.96
C LYS A 111 19.63 -1.12 11.99
N GLY A 112 20.07 -0.05 12.66
CA GLY A 112 19.31 1.20 12.74
C GLY A 112 18.29 1.20 13.86
N MET A 113 17.24 2.02 13.73
CA MET A 113 16.27 2.25 14.78
C MET A 113 15.37 1.03 15.04
N LYS A 114 15.11 0.79 16.32
CA LYS A 114 14.04 -0.09 16.77
C LYS A 114 12.75 0.71 16.88
N LYS A 115 11.73 0.33 16.14
CA LYS A 115 10.46 1.04 16.09
C LYS A 115 9.32 0.12 16.51
N VAL A 116 8.30 0.73 17.14
CA VAL A 116 7.01 0.09 17.38
C VAL A 116 5.93 0.91 16.68
N GLY A 117 5.22 0.29 15.74
CA GLY A 117 4.01 0.85 15.15
C GLY A 117 2.81 0.41 15.96
N PHE A 118 1.94 1.33 16.36
CA PHE A 118 0.75 1.05 17.16
C PHE A 118 -0.51 1.50 16.43
N ASP A 119 -1.28 0.54 15.93
CA ASP A 119 -2.65 0.77 15.43
C ASP A 119 -3.63 0.56 16.58
N VAL A 120 -4.21 1.66 17.07
CA VAL A 120 -5.14 1.66 18.20
C VAL A 120 -6.57 1.52 17.69
N ALA A 121 -7.27 0.49 18.18
CA ALA A 121 -8.70 0.32 17.94
C ALA A 121 -9.53 1.14 18.91
N ASP A 122 -10.69 1.62 18.45
CA ASP A 122 -11.77 2.08 19.31
C ASP A 122 -12.50 0.88 19.94
N GLU A 123 -13.26 1.13 21.01
CA GLU A 123 -14.12 0.10 21.61
C GLU A 123 -15.03 -0.49 20.52
N GLY A 124 -14.85 -1.78 20.17
CA GLY A 124 -15.66 -2.43 19.14
C GLY A 124 -15.04 -3.67 18.53
N VAL A 125 -15.28 -3.84 17.23
CA VAL A 125 -14.94 -5.05 16.45
C VAL A 125 -13.47 -5.11 16.05
N ASP A 126 -12.80 -3.97 15.92
CA ASP A 126 -11.41 -3.87 15.47
C ASP A 126 -10.43 -4.27 16.61
N SER A 127 -9.25 -4.75 16.26
CA SER A 127 -8.21 -5.16 17.21
C SER A 127 -7.12 -4.10 17.26
N ASN A 128 -6.52 -3.91 18.44
CA ASN A 128 -5.26 -3.20 18.55
C ASN A 128 -4.12 -4.05 17.98
N ALA A 129 -3.11 -3.42 17.41
CA ALA A 129 -1.93 -4.11 16.90
C ALA A 129 -0.64 -3.32 17.17
N ASN A 130 0.40 -4.04 17.59
CA ASN A 130 1.78 -3.53 17.61
C ASN A 130 2.63 -4.26 16.59
N ALA A 131 3.43 -3.53 15.82
CA ALA A 131 4.47 -4.08 14.95
C ALA A 131 5.85 -3.70 15.49
N PHE A 132 6.72 -4.70 15.71
CA PHE A 132 8.07 -4.53 16.26
C PHE A 132 9.09 -4.68 15.15
N VAL A 133 9.82 -3.61 14.86
CA VAL A 133 10.73 -3.52 13.72
C VAL A 133 12.12 -3.08 14.18
N HIS A 134 13.17 -3.75 13.67
CA HIS A 134 14.54 -3.29 13.81
C HIS A 134 15.17 -3.08 12.43
N GLY A 135 15.25 -1.82 12.00
CA GLY A 135 15.68 -1.47 10.65
C GLY A 135 14.79 -2.08 9.57
N SER A 136 15.33 -2.98 8.78
CA SER A 136 14.62 -3.67 7.69
C SER A 136 13.97 -5.00 8.11
N ILE A 137 14.07 -5.40 9.39
CA ILE A 137 13.54 -6.68 9.87
C ILE A 137 12.35 -6.45 10.78
N VAL A 138 11.21 -7.05 10.42
CA VAL A 138 10.02 -7.17 11.25
C VAL A 138 10.20 -8.39 12.14
N LEU A 139 10.30 -8.17 13.44
CA LEU A 139 10.67 -9.20 14.41
C LEU A 139 9.46 -9.85 15.06
N ASP A 140 8.40 -9.06 15.32
CA ASP A 140 7.18 -9.57 15.97
C ASP A 140 5.96 -8.69 15.65
N ILE A 141 4.78 -9.26 15.85
CA ILE A 141 3.47 -8.61 15.81
C ILE A 141 2.69 -9.05 17.05
N ASP A 142 2.12 -8.10 17.77
CA ASP A 142 1.24 -8.36 18.92
C ASP A 142 -0.16 -7.82 18.64
N VAL A 143 -1.20 -8.64 18.86
CA VAL A 143 -2.60 -8.28 18.57
C VAL A 143 -3.47 -8.58 19.78
N TRP A 144 -4.37 -7.64 20.14
CA TRP A 144 -5.31 -7.85 21.24
C TRP A 144 -6.60 -7.06 21.02
N LYS A 145 -7.69 -7.49 21.69
CA LYS A 145 -9.03 -6.88 21.58
C LYS A 145 -9.51 -6.23 22.86
N ASN A 146 -8.95 -6.61 24.01
CA ASN A 146 -9.44 -6.19 25.31
C ASN A 146 -8.68 -4.97 25.84
N GLY A 147 -9.34 -4.19 26.68
CA GLY A 147 -8.79 -2.99 27.30
C GLY A 147 -9.24 -1.70 26.61
N ASP A 148 -9.27 -0.63 27.38
CA ASP A 148 -9.52 0.71 26.84
C ASP A 148 -8.27 1.31 26.17
N VAL A 149 -8.38 2.55 25.68
CA VAL A 149 -7.28 3.27 25.05
C VAL A 149 -6.09 3.46 26.00
N ILE A 150 -6.34 3.63 27.29
CA ILE A 150 -5.31 3.82 28.33
C ILE A 150 -4.57 2.50 28.55
N ASP A 151 -5.30 1.40 28.73
CA ASP A 151 -4.74 0.06 28.89
C ASP A 151 -3.89 -0.34 27.68
N SER A 152 -4.42 -0.11 26.47
CA SER A 152 -3.72 -0.39 25.22
C SER A 152 -2.45 0.44 25.05
N THR A 153 -2.48 1.72 25.46
CA THR A 153 -1.30 2.60 25.44
C THR A 153 -0.25 2.14 26.45
N ASN A 154 -0.67 1.75 27.68
CA ASN A 154 0.23 1.22 28.71
C ASN A 154 0.89 -0.10 28.23
N ARG A 155 0.11 -1.02 27.64
CA ARG A 155 0.60 -2.27 27.07
C ARG A 155 1.65 -2.00 26.00
N THR A 156 1.33 -1.11 25.06
CA THR A 156 2.27 -0.74 23.99
C THR A 156 3.55 -0.12 24.54
N ASN A 157 3.44 0.81 25.52
CA ASN A 157 4.62 1.40 26.14
C ASN A 157 5.50 0.36 26.83
N GLN A 158 4.90 -0.56 27.61
CA GLN A 158 5.64 -1.62 28.30
C GLN A 158 6.31 -2.57 27.31
N SER A 159 5.60 -2.96 26.26
CA SER A 159 6.16 -3.82 25.20
C SER A 159 7.31 -3.12 24.46
N ALA A 160 7.18 -1.82 24.18
CA ALA A 160 8.22 -1.03 23.54
C ALA A 160 9.47 -0.89 24.42
N VAL A 161 9.29 -0.69 25.75
CA VAL A 161 10.41 -0.68 26.73
C VAL A 161 11.12 -2.04 26.74
N ASN A 162 10.38 -3.14 26.82
CA ASN A 162 10.94 -4.50 26.82
C ASN A 162 11.67 -4.81 25.51
N PHE A 163 11.19 -4.30 24.39
CA PHE A 163 11.83 -4.42 23.07
C PHE A 163 13.09 -3.55 22.96
N GLY A 164 13.23 -2.53 23.80
CA GLY A 164 14.27 -1.51 23.71
C GLY A 164 14.05 -0.60 22.49
N ALA A 165 12.81 -0.18 22.26
CA ALA A 165 12.46 0.68 21.15
C ALA A 165 13.02 2.09 21.29
N ASP A 166 13.46 2.67 20.15
CA ASP A 166 13.85 4.07 20.05
C ASP A 166 12.65 4.98 19.79
N LEU A 167 11.62 4.45 19.09
CA LEU A 167 10.48 5.21 18.61
C LEU A 167 9.19 4.38 18.64
N ILE A 168 8.11 4.97 19.15
CA ILE A 168 6.73 4.50 19.00
C ILE A 168 6.02 5.44 18.03
N ILE A 169 5.36 4.85 16.99
CA ILE A 169 4.55 5.59 16.02
C ILE A 169 3.11 5.07 16.14
N PHE A 170 2.14 5.95 16.40
CA PHE A 170 0.74 5.56 16.58
C PHE A 170 -0.19 6.33 15.65
N ASP A 171 -1.33 5.73 15.25
CA ASP A 171 -2.36 6.46 14.50
C ASP A 171 -2.95 7.57 15.40
N SER A 172 -2.82 8.81 14.97
CA SER A 172 -3.23 10.00 15.71
C SER A 172 -4.64 10.48 15.39
N ILE A 173 -5.38 9.76 14.51
CA ILE A 173 -6.75 10.11 14.13
C ILE A 173 -7.74 9.42 15.07
N GLY A 174 -8.88 10.06 15.33
CA GLY A 174 -9.94 9.49 16.18
C GLY A 174 -9.49 9.30 17.63
N VAL A 175 -9.52 8.06 18.10
CA VAL A 175 -9.06 7.69 19.47
C VAL A 175 -7.60 8.00 19.75
N GLY A 176 -6.78 8.17 18.72
CA GLY A 176 -5.36 8.52 18.85
C GLY A 176 -5.08 9.83 19.56
N ALA A 177 -6.06 10.74 19.67
CA ALA A 177 -5.92 11.94 20.52
C ALA A 177 -5.77 11.58 22.00
N GLY A 178 -6.50 10.56 22.47
CA GLY A 178 -6.37 10.01 23.85
C GLY A 178 -5.01 9.35 24.06
N VAL A 179 -4.53 8.59 23.09
CA VAL A 179 -3.19 7.97 23.08
C VAL A 179 -2.10 9.02 23.26
N LYS A 180 -2.12 10.09 22.46
CA LYS A 180 -1.15 11.20 22.57
C LYS A 180 -1.14 11.85 23.95
N ALA A 181 -2.34 12.09 24.53
CA ALA A 181 -2.47 12.70 25.83
C ALA A 181 -1.92 11.77 26.93
N HIS A 182 -2.12 10.46 26.79
CA HIS A 182 -1.64 9.48 27.76
C HIS A 182 -0.12 9.31 27.69
N PHE A 183 0.47 9.14 26.51
CA PHE A 183 1.92 9.07 26.34
C PHE A 183 2.67 10.28 26.94
N LYS A 184 2.07 11.48 26.91
CA LYS A 184 2.67 12.65 27.54
C LYS A 184 2.80 12.54 29.06
N ARG A 185 2.01 11.67 29.71
CA ARG A 185 2.01 11.43 31.16
C ARG A 185 2.95 10.31 31.58
N LEU A 186 3.34 9.44 30.62
CA LEU A 186 4.27 8.35 30.87
C LEU A 186 5.73 8.87 30.94
N PRO A 187 6.64 8.14 31.61
CA PRO A 187 8.07 8.46 31.60
C PRO A 187 8.60 8.55 30.17
N LYS A 188 9.32 9.62 29.85
CA LYS A 188 9.88 9.88 28.50
C LYS A 188 11.14 9.05 28.26
N THR A 189 11.03 7.76 28.18
CA THR A 189 12.13 6.84 27.89
C THR A 189 12.27 6.53 26.40
N ILE A 190 11.18 6.68 25.63
CA ILE A 190 11.07 6.38 24.22
C ILE A 190 10.47 7.58 23.50
N GLN A 191 10.95 7.89 22.30
CA GLN A 191 10.37 8.91 21.45
C GLN A 191 8.98 8.44 20.96
N VAL A 192 7.97 9.34 20.95
CA VAL A 192 6.61 9.01 20.52
C VAL A 192 6.15 9.99 19.46
N GLU A 193 5.70 9.49 18.33
CA GLU A 193 5.23 10.27 17.18
C GLU A 193 3.83 9.85 16.74
N GLY A 194 2.96 10.84 16.47
CA GLY A 194 1.64 10.59 15.90
C GLY A 194 1.70 10.54 14.38
N PHE A 195 1.12 9.51 13.79
CA PHE A 195 0.91 9.36 12.36
C PHE A 195 -0.50 9.82 12.00
N ASN A 196 -0.62 10.88 11.20
CA ASN A 196 -1.91 11.35 10.69
C ASN A 196 -2.12 10.78 9.27
N ALA A 197 -2.82 9.67 9.16
CA ALA A 197 -3.05 8.96 7.89
C ALA A 197 -3.67 9.83 6.77
N GLY A 198 -4.49 10.83 7.13
CA GLY A 198 -5.08 11.81 6.20
C GLY A 198 -4.19 13.00 5.87
N GLY A 199 -3.02 13.10 6.50
CA GLY A 199 -2.09 14.23 6.32
C GLY A 199 -1.47 14.31 4.94
N SER A 200 -0.83 15.45 4.66
CA SER A 200 -0.11 15.68 3.42
C SER A 200 1.08 14.73 3.25
N VAL A 201 1.42 14.44 2.02
CA VAL A 201 2.61 13.64 1.66
C VAL A 201 3.89 14.22 2.27
N ALA A 202 4.84 13.35 2.59
CA ALA A 202 6.18 13.77 2.99
C ALA A 202 6.97 14.18 1.74
N TYR A 203 7.81 15.22 1.88
CA TYR A 203 8.65 15.73 0.78
C TYR A 203 7.86 15.95 -0.52
N PRO A 204 6.84 16.83 -0.55
CA PRO A 204 5.90 16.95 -1.66
C PRO A 204 6.59 17.23 -3.00
N GLU A 205 7.65 18.06 -2.99
CA GLU A 205 8.40 18.45 -4.20
C GLU A 205 9.44 17.42 -4.66
N ARG A 206 9.74 16.40 -3.86
CA ARG A 206 10.67 15.35 -4.25
C ARG A 206 10.04 14.45 -5.30
N GLU A 207 10.75 14.19 -6.38
CA GLU A 207 10.33 13.22 -7.37
C GLU A 207 10.29 11.81 -6.78
N TYR A 208 9.17 11.15 -6.95
CA TYR A 208 9.04 9.72 -6.68
C TYR A 208 9.59 8.90 -7.85
N ILE A 209 9.24 9.31 -9.06
CA ILE A 209 9.83 8.88 -10.32
C ILE A 209 10.14 10.14 -11.13
N LYS A 210 11.02 10.02 -12.14
CA LYS A 210 11.40 11.14 -13.01
C LYS A 210 10.14 11.82 -13.58
N GLY A 211 10.04 13.12 -13.38
CA GLY A 211 8.91 13.93 -13.87
C GLY A 211 7.64 13.87 -13.00
N LYS A 212 7.57 13.05 -11.93
CA LYS A 212 6.38 12.95 -11.08
C LYS A 212 6.73 13.09 -9.60
N LYS A 213 6.32 14.20 -9.00
CA LYS A 213 6.57 14.51 -7.59
C LYS A 213 5.68 13.67 -6.66
N ASN A 214 6.06 13.57 -5.37
CA ASN A 214 5.26 12.87 -4.36
C ASN A 214 3.83 13.41 -4.27
N GLN A 215 3.64 14.73 -4.32
CA GLN A 215 2.30 15.36 -4.26
C GLN A 215 1.43 15.04 -5.47
N ASP A 216 2.04 14.75 -6.62
CA ASP A 216 1.34 14.40 -7.86
C ASP A 216 1.10 12.89 -7.96
N MET A 217 1.89 12.09 -7.23
CA MET A 217 1.78 10.63 -7.21
C MET A 217 0.79 10.13 -6.15
N PHE A 218 0.78 10.72 -4.95
CA PHE A 218 0.02 10.20 -3.80
C PHE A 218 -1.02 11.19 -3.30
N SER A 219 -2.20 10.70 -2.96
CA SER A 219 -3.30 11.52 -2.44
C SER A 219 -3.08 12.01 -1.00
N ASN A 220 -2.34 11.24 -0.19
CA ASN A 220 -2.05 11.52 1.22
C ASN A 220 -0.85 10.70 1.71
N ILE A 221 -0.44 10.95 2.97
CA ILE A 221 0.69 10.25 3.59
C ILE A 221 0.41 8.74 3.79
N LYS A 222 -0.85 8.32 3.99
CA LYS A 222 -1.19 6.88 4.08
C LYS A 222 -0.84 6.17 2.78
N ALA A 223 -1.26 6.72 1.64
CA ALA A 223 -0.95 6.15 0.33
C ALA A 223 0.56 6.09 0.08
N GLN A 224 1.29 7.17 0.39
CA GLN A 224 2.74 7.22 0.27
C GLN A 224 3.42 6.17 1.17
N SER A 225 2.94 5.97 2.41
CA SER A 225 3.51 5.00 3.35
C SER A 225 3.29 3.56 2.91
N TRP A 226 2.08 3.22 2.43
CA TRP A 226 1.80 1.91 1.85
C TRP A 226 2.68 1.64 0.62
N TRP A 227 2.92 2.67 -0.20
CA TRP A 227 3.80 2.56 -1.36
C TRP A 227 5.27 2.41 -0.97
N SER A 228 5.73 3.12 0.06
CA SER A 228 7.07 2.92 0.62
C SER A 228 7.29 1.49 1.11
N LEU A 229 6.29 0.92 1.81
CA LEU A 229 6.34 -0.48 2.25
C LEU A 229 6.28 -1.44 1.06
N ARG A 230 5.40 -1.19 0.08
CA ARG A 230 5.31 -1.95 -1.18
C ARG A 230 6.65 -2.05 -1.89
N ASP A 231 7.33 -0.92 -2.04
CA ASP A 231 8.61 -0.87 -2.76
C ASP A 231 9.70 -1.71 -2.06
N ARG A 232 9.69 -1.78 -0.71
CA ARG A 232 10.58 -2.66 0.05
C ARG A 232 10.30 -4.14 -0.23
N PHE A 233 9.03 -4.55 -0.22
CA PHE A 233 8.65 -5.93 -0.58
C PHE A 233 9.04 -6.26 -2.01
N TYR A 234 8.80 -5.36 -2.95
CA TYR A 234 9.18 -5.55 -4.35
C TYR A 234 10.69 -5.67 -4.54
N LYS A 235 11.48 -4.77 -3.92
CA LYS A 235 12.96 -4.83 -3.98
C LYS A 235 13.49 -6.13 -3.35
N THR A 236 12.92 -6.57 -2.24
CA THR A 236 13.29 -7.85 -1.62
C THR A 236 12.99 -9.04 -2.54
N TYR A 237 11.82 -9.04 -3.16
CA TYR A 237 11.48 -10.04 -4.19
C TYR A 237 12.49 -10.03 -5.34
N ARG A 238 12.80 -8.84 -5.87
CA ARG A 238 13.76 -8.68 -6.96
C ARG A 238 15.16 -9.16 -6.58
N ALA A 239 15.62 -8.81 -5.38
CA ALA A 239 16.93 -9.23 -4.88
C ALA A 239 17.04 -10.76 -4.80
N ILE A 240 16.02 -11.46 -4.26
CA ILE A 240 16.05 -12.91 -4.09
C ILE A 240 15.79 -13.63 -5.42
N LYS A 241 14.79 -13.17 -6.19
CA LYS A 241 14.34 -13.87 -7.41
C LYS A 241 15.24 -13.61 -8.61
N HIS A 242 15.76 -12.38 -8.74
CA HIS A 242 16.48 -11.93 -9.93
C HIS A 242 17.95 -11.56 -9.67
N GLY A 243 18.38 -11.54 -8.39
CA GLY A 243 19.75 -11.20 -8.02
C GLY A 243 20.07 -9.71 -8.07
N ASP A 244 19.05 -8.85 -8.09
CA ASP A 244 19.24 -7.40 -8.06
C ASP A 244 19.88 -6.98 -6.72
N VAL A 245 20.74 -5.97 -6.74
CA VAL A 245 21.43 -5.49 -5.55
C VAL A 245 20.80 -4.18 -5.08
N TYR A 246 20.37 -4.17 -3.83
CA TYR A 246 19.80 -3.00 -3.15
C TYR A 246 20.48 -2.79 -1.80
N PRO A 247 20.55 -1.55 -1.27
CA PRO A 247 20.95 -1.30 0.11
C PRO A 247 20.05 -2.04 1.11
N ASP A 248 20.63 -2.55 2.21
CA ASP A 248 19.89 -3.29 3.25
C ASP A 248 18.68 -2.51 3.80
N ASP A 249 18.82 -1.19 3.92
CA ASP A 249 17.77 -0.29 4.43
C ASP A 249 16.63 -0.01 3.44
N GLU A 250 16.74 -0.49 2.22
CA GLU A 250 15.69 -0.46 1.20
C GLU A 250 14.93 -1.79 1.07
N LEU A 251 15.37 -2.83 1.77
CA LEU A 251 14.75 -4.14 1.80
C LEU A 251 13.77 -4.29 2.98
N ILE A 252 13.09 -5.42 3.03
CA ILE A 252 12.28 -5.85 4.17
C ILE A 252 12.40 -7.36 4.38
N SER A 253 12.40 -7.78 5.65
CA SER A 253 12.31 -9.18 6.02
C SER A 253 11.26 -9.36 7.11
N LEU A 254 10.40 -10.35 6.96
CA LEU A 254 9.46 -10.81 7.98
C LEU A 254 10.07 -12.03 8.68
N SER A 255 10.21 -11.98 10.01
CA SER A 255 10.66 -13.15 10.76
C SER A 255 9.63 -14.28 10.70
N SER A 256 10.06 -15.49 10.40
CA SER A 256 9.21 -16.69 10.47
C SER A 256 8.75 -17.02 11.92
N ASN A 257 9.37 -16.41 12.93
CA ASN A 257 8.97 -16.57 14.33
C ASN A 257 7.75 -15.73 14.74
N ILE A 258 7.24 -14.85 13.86
CA ILE A 258 6.01 -14.08 14.12
C ILE A 258 4.84 -15.07 14.24
N LYS A 259 4.17 -15.09 15.39
CA LYS A 259 3.03 -15.99 15.63
C LYS A 259 1.87 -15.74 14.67
N GLU A 260 1.60 -14.46 14.38
CA GLU A 260 0.51 -14.02 13.52
C GLU A 260 0.94 -13.84 12.04
N LEU A 261 2.04 -14.52 11.62
CA LEU A 261 2.64 -14.31 10.30
C LEU A 261 1.65 -14.50 9.15
N GLU A 262 0.86 -15.58 9.16
CA GLU A 262 -0.11 -15.86 8.09
C GLU A 262 -1.25 -14.82 8.04
N TYR A 263 -1.69 -14.32 9.20
CA TYR A 263 -2.66 -13.24 9.27
C TYR A 263 -2.06 -11.91 8.78
N LEU A 264 -0.82 -11.60 9.17
CA LEU A 264 -0.09 -10.43 8.67
C LEU A 264 0.07 -10.47 7.15
N LYS A 265 0.48 -11.61 6.58
CA LYS A 265 0.58 -11.82 5.12
C LYS A 265 -0.75 -11.56 4.42
N ALA A 266 -1.84 -12.06 5.00
CA ALA A 266 -3.18 -11.82 4.49
C ALA A 266 -3.57 -10.34 4.56
N GLU A 267 -3.30 -9.63 5.67
CA GLU A 267 -3.60 -8.21 5.79
C GLU A 267 -2.76 -7.33 4.86
N LEU A 268 -1.49 -7.68 4.63
CA LEU A 268 -0.60 -6.95 3.70
C LEU A 268 -1.03 -7.09 2.23
N SER A 269 -1.60 -8.24 1.85
CA SER A 269 -1.96 -8.54 0.46
C SER A 269 -3.39 -8.15 0.05
N ARG A 270 -4.27 -7.84 1.00
CA ARG A 270 -5.69 -7.57 0.72
C ARG A 270 -6.04 -6.14 0.29
N PRO A 271 -5.39 -5.08 0.83
CA PRO A 271 -5.68 -3.71 0.41
C PRO A 271 -5.32 -3.49 -1.05
N ARG A 272 -6.26 -2.89 -1.78
CA ARG A 272 -6.12 -2.61 -3.21
C ARG A 272 -5.67 -1.18 -3.44
N VAL A 273 -4.99 -1.00 -4.57
CA VAL A 273 -4.74 0.35 -5.09
C VAL A 273 -6.07 0.97 -5.53
N ASP A 274 -6.24 2.23 -5.21
CA ASP A 274 -7.34 3.08 -5.65
C ASP A 274 -6.76 4.42 -6.13
N TYR A 275 -7.57 5.23 -6.79
CA TYR A 275 -7.15 6.52 -7.31
C TYR A 275 -8.16 7.60 -6.89
N ASP A 276 -7.66 8.80 -6.63
CA ASP A 276 -8.53 9.95 -6.43
C ASP A 276 -8.96 10.57 -7.78
N ASN A 277 -9.79 11.61 -7.73
CA ASN A 277 -10.30 12.28 -8.92
C ASN A 277 -9.20 12.94 -9.78
N ASN A 278 -8.00 13.12 -9.24
CA ASN A 278 -6.83 13.68 -9.94
C ASN A 278 -5.88 12.57 -10.44
N GLY A 279 -6.26 11.31 -10.33
CA GLY A 279 -5.45 10.15 -10.72
C GLY A 279 -4.29 9.85 -9.77
N ARG A 280 -4.28 10.44 -8.56
CA ARG A 280 -3.25 10.16 -7.57
C ARG A 280 -3.56 8.86 -6.83
N VAL A 281 -2.51 8.11 -6.52
CA VAL A 281 -2.61 6.86 -5.77
C VAL A 281 -3.25 7.08 -4.41
N LYS A 282 -4.19 6.20 -4.10
CA LYS A 282 -4.92 6.12 -2.85
C LYS A 282 -5.01 4.66 -2.41
N VAL A 283 -5.05 4.41 -1.11
CA VAL A 283 -5.33 3.08 -0.57
C VAL A 283 -6.84 2.88 -0.49
N GLU A 284 -7.32 1.70 -0.87
CA GLU A 284 -8.72 1.30 -0.68
C GLU A 284 -9.22 1.65 0.73
N SER A 285 -10.42 2.19 0.82
CA SER A 285 -10.96 2.59 2.12
C SER A 285 -11.36 1.38 2.97
N LYS A 286 -11.24 1.48 4.31
CA LYS A 286 -11.76 0.45 5.24
C LYS A 286 -13.24 0.12 4.96
N LYS A 287 -14.04 1.10 4.51
CA LYS A 287 -15.44 0.91 4.13
C LYS A 287 -15.60 0.01 2.89
N ASP A 288 -14.76 0.19 1.89
CA ASP A 288 -14.83 -0.60 0.65
C ASP A 288 -14.25 -2.01 0.86
N MET A 289 -13.21 -2.15 1.68
CA MET A 289 -12.73 -3.46 2.15
C MET A 289 -13.84 -4.25 2.86
N ARG A 290 -14.60 -3.60 3.77
CA ARG A 290 -15.73 -4.22 4.47
C ARG A 290 -16.85 -4.67 3.51
N LYS A 291 -17.11 -3.92 2.43
CA LYS A 291 -18.08 -4.35 1.38
C LYS A 291 -17.64 -5.64 0.67
N ARG A 292 -16.33 -5.90 0.62
CA ARG A 292 -15.76 -7.15 0.10
C ARG A 292 -15.64 -8.26 1.16
N GLY A 293 -16.17 -8.03 2.38
CA GLY A 293 -16.06 -8.97 3.49
C GLY A 293 -14.67 -9.03 4.13
N ILE A 294 -13.83 -8.02 3.92
CA ILE A 294 -12.46 -7.97 4.42
C ILE A 294 -12.41 -7.08 5.68
N PRO A 295 -11.90 -7.61 6.81
CA PRO A 295 -11.73 -6.82 8.02
C PRO A 295 -10.63 -5.75 7.87
N SER A 296 -10.56 -4.83 8.84
CA SER A 296 -9.51 -3.81 8.96
C SER A 296 -8.12 -4.45 9.00
N PRO A 297 -7.13 -3.95 8.24
CA PRO A 297 -5.79 -4.50 8.21
C PRO A 297 -4.91 -3.89 9.33
N ASN A 298 -5.27 -4.13 10.60
CA ASN A 298 -4.69 -3.44 11.75
C ASN A 298 -3.20 -3.75 11.94
N MET A 299 -2.77 -5.01 11.76
CA MET A 299 -1.35 -5.39 11.79
C MET A 299 -0.56 -4.75 10.65
N ALA A 300 -1.14 -4.73 9.45
CA ALA A 300 -0.51 -4.09 8.30
C ALA A 300 -0.46 -2.56 8.47
N ASP A 301 -1.52 -1.91 8.97
CA ASP A 301 -1.52 -0.46 9.25
C ASP A 301 -0.45 -0.12 10.32
N ALA A 302 -0.29 -0.95 11.39
CA ALA A 302 0.79 -0.80 12.37
C ALA A 302 2.18 -0.92 11.73
N LEU A 303 2.39 -1.90 10.86
CA LEU A 303 3.65 -2.09 10.16
C LEU A 303 3.95 -0.95 9.18
N VAL A 304 2.96 -0.47 8.43
CA VAL A 304 3.07 0.66 7.50
C VAL A 304 3.59 1.91 8.20
N MET A 305 3.13 2.19 9.43
CA MET A 305 3.59 3.35 10.21
C MET A 305 5.10 3.27 10.51
N CYS A 306 5.65 2.08 10.74
CA CYS A 306 7.09 1.91 10.97
C CYS A 306 7.97 2.28 9.75
N TYR A 307 7.41 2.17 8.54
CA TYR A 307 8.10 2.46 7.28
C TYR A 307 7.59 3.74 6.59
N ALA A 308 6.76 4.51 7.28
CA ALA A 308 6.28 5.79 6.77
C ALA A 308 7.45 6.75 6.51
N PRO A 309 7.46 7.49 5.38
CA PRO A 309 8.42 8.54 5.15
C PRO A 309 8.32 9.61 6.24
N THR A 310 9.38 9.79 7.00
CA THR A 310 9.44 10.80 8.06
C THR A 310 10.01 12.11 7.51
N LYS A 311 9.39 13.25 7.85
CA LYS A 311 10.01 14.55 7.59
C LYS A 311 11.22 14.68 8.52
N PRO A 312 12.36 15.23 8.04
CA PRO A 312 13.44 15.57 8.95
C PRO A 312 12.88 16.56 9.97
N LYS A 313 13.18 16.34 11.24
CA LYS A 313 12.88 17.34 12.26
C LYS A 313 13.65 18.60 11.94
N SER A 314 12.96 19.72 11.86
CA SER A 314 13.61 21.02 11.85
C SER A 314 14.39 21.18 13.17
N LEU A 315 15.55 21.84 13.11
CA LEU A 315 16.29 22.26 14.33
C LEU A 315 15.43 23.10 15.28
N LEU A 316 14.30 23.62 14.81
CA LEU A 316 13.31 24.36 15.58
C LEU A 316 12.27 23.44 16.30
N ASP A 317 12.26 22.15 16.01
CA ASP A 317 11.37 21.15 16.61
C ASP A 317 12.06 20.35 17.74
N LEU A 318 13.33 20.68 18.04
CA LEU A 318 14.14 20.18 19.15
C LEU A 318 14.13 21.13 20.34
#